data_85d68d6a974f74b56ea40326c33409d2
#
_entry.id   85d68d6a974f74b56ea40326c33409d2
#
_cell.length_a   1.000
_cell.length_b   1.000
_cell.length_c   1.000
_cell.angle_alpha   90.00
_cell.angle_beta   90.00
_cell.angle_gamma   90.00
#
_symmetry.space_group_name_H-M   'P 1'
#
loop_
_entity.id
_entity.type
_entity.pdbx_description
1 polymer ?
#
loop_
_entity_poly.entity_id
_entity_poly.type
_entity_poly.pdbx_seq_one_letter_code
_entity_poly.pdbx_strand_id
1 'polypeptide(L)'
;MAAFVYVDVVACPSDGNDQEMDGGYMERGASDRPKLKKPYIQVRRNSGELTYGGDQGFFRGGSGSDDARKNAMGCGVIAFSDLLLYLGSCDSNKITSESESYVNRINGENAYKEYYNRIYDFLGGVSKRSGISGIKLAMRFNRLSRREKWGLRGFWGISARKLYGRVEEMLSKDLPVILCIPMILFSKNKKEGLPFYRMENGKMQKATTVSAHYVMITEIVEERESGSPFFVISSWGKEYYVNWKEYETMMRRNFLGTILGNILYIR
;
A
#
# COMPACT_ATOMS: atom_id res chain seq x y z
N MET A 1 12.12 -27.22 -23.28
CA MET A 1 11.00 -26.40 -23.77
C MET A 1 10.13 -26.07 -22.55
N ALA A 2 10.27 -24.88 -21.98
CA ALA A 2 9.45 -24.44 -20.86
C ALA A 2 8.24 -23.71 -21.43
N ALA A 3 7.06 -24.24 -21.16
CA ALA A 3 5.80 -23.65 -21.57
C ALA A 3 5.59 -22.37 -20.72
N PHE A 4 5.59 -21.24 -21.37
CA PHE A 4 5.16 -19.97 -20.76
C PHE A 4 3.64 -20.06 -20.57
N VAL A 5 3.23 -20.17 -19.31
CA VAL A 5 1.83 -19.98 -18.93
C VAL A 5 1.63 -18.47 -18.77
N TYR A 6 0.90 -17.89 -19.72
CA TYR A 6 0.37 -16.52 -19.57
C TYR A 6 -0.55 -16.51 -18.35
N VAL A 7 -0.22 -15.71 -17.37
CA VAL A 7 -1.12 -15.40 -16.26
C VAL A 7 -2.14 -14.40 -16.82
N ASP A 8 -3.33 -14.89 -17.17
CA ASP A 8 -4.47 -14.02 -17.37
C ASP A 8 -4.76 -13.30 -16.06
N VAL A 9 -4.35 -12.04 -15.99
CA VAL A 9 -4.90 -11.10 -15.01
C VAL A 9 -6.37 -11.01 -15.39
N VAL A 10 -7.24 -11.58 -14.57
CA VAL A 10 -8.69 -11.54 -14.76
C VAL A 10 -9.07 -10.07 -14.88
N ALA A 11 -9.28 -9.62 -16.12
CA ALA A 11 -9.98 -8.39 -16.38
C ALA A 11 -11.38 -8.56 -15.77
N CYS A 12 -11.82 -7.57 -14.99
CA CYS A 12 -13.20 -7.52 -14.52
C CYS A 12 -14.13 -7.80 -15.70
N PRO A 13 -15.06 -8.79 -15.60
CA PRO A 13 -16.13 -8.91 -16.58
C PRO A 13 -16.93 -7.60 -16.54
N SER A 14 -17.11 -6.98 -17.67
CA SER A 14 -18.12 -5.95 -17.88
C SER A 14 -19.47 -6.65 -17.85
N ASP A 15 -20.05 -6.83 -16.68
CA ASP A 15 -21.45 -7.25 -16.57
C ASP A 15 -22.30 -6.06 -17.01
N GLY A 16 -22.73 -6.14 -18.24
CA GLY A 16 -23.81 -5.32 -18.76
C GLY A 16 -25.11 -5.66 -18.04
N ASN A 17 -25.53 -4.78 -17.18
CA ASN A 17 -26.91 -4.55 -16.83
C ASN A 17 -27.06 -3.10 -16.42
N ASP A 18 -27.30 -2.27 -17.43
CA ASP A 18 -27.69 -0.87 -17.25
C ASP A 18 -29.09 -0.84 -16.63
N GLN A 19 -29.14 -0.61 -15.32
CA GLN A 19 -30.27 0.07 -14.71
C GLN A 19 -29.78 1.45 -14.31
N GLU A 20 -30.28 2.43 -15.08
CA GLU A 20 -30.18 3.85 -14.76
C GLU A 20 -30.69 4.09 -13.34
N MET A 21 -29.75 4.29 -12.41
CA MET A 21 -30.02 5.05 -11.19
C MET A 21 -29.25 6.35 -11.32
N ASP A 22 -30.02 7.39 -11.60
CA ASP A 22 -29.61 8.80 -11.55
C ASP A 22 -29.15 9.16 -10.13
N GLY A 23 -27.92 8.91 -9.86
CA GLY A 23 -27.19 9.26 -8.65
C GLY A 23 -25.81 9.72 -9.06
N GLY A 24 -25.58 11.05 -8.99
CA GLY A 24 -24.41 11.78 -9.44
C GLY A 24 -23.09 11.04 -9.26
N TYR A 25 -22.73 10.25 -10.24
CA TYR A 25 -21.40 9.69 -10.38
C TYR A 25 -20.42 10.87 -10.41
N MET A 26 -19.49 10.90 -9.45
CA MET A 26 -18.22 11.54 -9.71
C MET A 26 -17.66 10.83 -10.94
N GLU A 27 -17.92 11.35 -12.14
CA GLU A 27 -17.01 11.11 -13.23
C GLU A 27 -15.62 11.47 -12.64
N ARG A 28 -14.75 10.48 -12.54
CA ARG A 28 -13.31 10.72 -12.40
C ARG A 28 -13.01 11.55 -13.64
N GLY A 29 -13.14 12.87 -13.52
CA GLY A 29 -12.75 13.76 -14.59
C GLY A 29 -11.39 13.28 -15.02
N ALA A 30 -11.18 13.08 -16.32
CA ALA A 30 -9.93 12.65 -16.89
C ALA A 30 -8.83 13.64 -16.45
N SER A 31 -8.44 13.52 -15.20
CA SER A 31 -7.37 14.26 -14.58
C SER A 31 -6.10 13.57 -15.04
N ASP A 32 -5.19 14.32 -15.64
CA ASP A 32 -3.79 13.94 -15.92
C ASP A 32 -3.01 13.57 -14.64
N ARG A 33 -3.72 13.21 -13.57
CA ARG A 33 -3.10 12.94 -12.28
C ARG A 33 -2.47 11.57 -12.24
N PRO A 34 -1.30 11.48 -11.58
CA PRO A 34 -0.55 10.24 -11.52
C PRO A 34 -1.32 9.14 -10.79
N LYS A 35 -1.46 8.00 -11.46
CA LYS A 35 -2.01 6.76 -10.92
C LYS A 35 -1.25 5.55 -11.48
N LEU A 36 -1.38 4.43 -10.82
CA LEU A 36 -0.88 3.16 -11.36
C LEU A 36 -1.58 2.82 -12.67
N LYS A 37 -0.82 2.32 -13.63
CA LYS A 37 -1.31 1.97 -14.97
C LYS A 37 -1.98 0.60 -14.99
N LYS A 38 -1.47 -0.33 -14.19
CA LYS A 38 -2.05 -1.66 -14.01
C LYS A 38 -2.99 -1.70 -12.80
N PRO A 39 -3.97 -2.62 -12.78
CA PRO A 39 -4.76 -2.87 -11.59
C PRO A 39 -3.87 -3.16 -10.38
N TYR A 40 -4.22 -2.58 -9.23
CA TYR A 40 -3.50 -2.87 -8.01
C TYR A 40 -3.78 -4.30 -7.53
N ILE A 41 -2.87 -4.83 -6.71
CA ILE A 41 -2.91 -6.20 -6.19
C ILE A 41 -4.25 -6.49 -5.52
N GLN A 42 -4.85 -7.61 -5.87
CA GLN A 42 -6.04 -8.15 -5.24
C GLN A 42 -5.75 -9.54 -4.67
N VAL A 43 -6.28 -9.82 -3.50
CA VAL A 43 -6.19 -11.14 -2.86
C VAL A 43 -7.59 -11.65 -2.60
N ARG A 44 -7.88 -12.88 -3.05
CA ARG A 44 -9.17 -13.51 -2.79
C ARG A 44 -9.18 -14.09 -1.39
N ARG A 45 -10.08 -13.59 -0.53
CA ARG A 45 -10.32 -14.16 0.81
C ARG A 45 -10.90 -15.57 0.70
N ASN A 46 -10.76 -16.34 1.78
CA ASN A 46 -11.43 -17.64 1.89
C ASN A 46 -12.97 -17.52 1.81
N SER A 47 -13.54 -16.34 2.09
CA SER A 47 -14.96 -16.02 1.88
C SER A 47 -15.35 -15.79 0.41
N GLY A 48 -14.38 -15.70 -0.51
CA GLY A 48 -14.60 -15.35 -1.91
C GLY A 48 -14.47 -13.85 -2.23
N GLU A 49 -14.52 -12.97 -1.22
CA GLU A 49 -14.34 -11.51 -1.38
C GLU A 49 -12.94 -11.18 -1.91
N LEU A 50 -12.84 -10.22 -2.82
CA LEU A 50 -11.56 -9.65 -3.27
C LEU A 50 -11.17 -8.47 -2.39
N THR A 51 -9.92 -8.47 -1.95
CA THR A 51 -9.34 -7.34 -1.22
C THR A 51 -8.64 -6.37 -2.17
N TYR A 52 -8.39 -5.15 -1.68
CA TYR A 52 -7.54 -4.16 -2.34
C TYR A 52 -6.18 -4.17 -1.64
N GLY A 53 -5.25 -4.98 -2.13
CA GLY A 53 -3.97 -5.31 -1.49
C GLY A 53 -4.09 -6.36 -0.40
N GLY A 54 -2.98 -6.63 0.28
CA GLY A 54 -2.92 -7.54 1.41
C GLY A 54 -3.62 -7.01 2.66
N ASP A 55 -3.97 -7.94 3.56
CA ASP A 55 -4.64 -7.61 4.81
C ASP A 55 -3.96 -8.30 6.00
N GLN A 56 -3.62 -7.51 7.03
CA GLN A 56 -3.13 -8.05 8.30
C GLN A 56 -4.17 -8.98 8.96
N GLY A 57 -5.47 -8.75 8.73
CA GLY A 57 -6.57 -9.58 9.21
C GLY A 57 -6.57 -11.02 8.68
N PHE A 58 -5.70 -11.36 7.71
CA PHE A 58 -5.45 -12.76 7.34
C PHE A 58 -4.78 -13.57 8.46
N PHE A 59 -4.01 -12.88 9.33
CA PHE A 59 -3.28 -13.50 10.43
C PHE A 59 -4.14 -13.53 11.68
N ARG A 60 -4.89 -14.62 11.85
CA ARG A 60 -5.78 -14.82 13.00
C ARG A 60 -5.13 -15.78 13.98
N GLY A 61 -4.69 -15.28 15.12
CA GLY A 61 -4.07 -16.08 16.16
C GLY A 61 -4.48 -15.62 17.56
N GLY A 62 -4.41 -16.53 18.53
CA GLY A 62 -4.60 -16.19 19.94
C GLY A 62 -3.56 -15.20 20.45
N SER A 63 -3.87 -14.49 21.53
CA SER A 63 -2.97 -13.53 22.17
C SER A 63 -1.58 -14.14 22.41
N GLY A 64 -0.53 -13.39 22.01
CA GLY A 64 0.85 -13.84 22.17
C GLY A 64 1.40 -14.73 21.04
N SER A 65 0.57 -15.22 20.13
CA SER A 65 1.00 -16.01 18.98
C SER A 65 1.80 -15.15 17.97
N ASP A 66 2.54 -15.82 17.09
CA ASP A 66 3.24 -15.14 15.98
C ASP A 66 2.26 -14.49 15.01
N ASP A 67 1.14 -15.12 14.73
CA ASP A 67 0.07 -14.56 13.90
C ASP A 67 -0.56 -13.31 14.54
N ALA A 68 -0.79 -13.29 15.86
CA ALA A 68 -1.25 -12.09 16.56
C ALA A 68 -0.24 -10.93 16.41
N ARG A 69 1.06 -11.22 16.40
CA ARG A 69 2.12 -10.22 16.17
C ARG A 69 2.10 -9.72 14.72
N LYS A 70 1.96 -10.62 13.75
CA LYS A 70 1.85 -10.24 12.33
C LYS A 70 0.61 -9.39 12.08
N ASN A 71 -0.50 -9.73 12.72
CA ASN A 71 -1.72 -8.93 12.69
C ASN A 71 -1.49 -7.52 13.25
N ALA A 72 -0.89 -7.40 14.43
CA ALA A 72 -0.74 -6.11 15.11
C ALA A 72 0.38 -5.22 14.52
N MET A 73 1.47 -5.81 14.02
CA MET A 73 2.70 -5.08 13.68
C MET A 73 3.17 -5.29 12.23
N GLY A 74 2.41 -6.04 11.43
CA GLY A 74 2.81 -6.50 10.10
C GLY A 74 2.53 -5.53 8.95
N CYS A 75 1.95 -4.35 9.18
CA CYS A 75 1.55 -3.43 8.10
C CYS A 75 2.70 -3.08 7.14
N GLY A 76 3.91 -2.85 7.65
CA GLY A 76 5.07 -2.58 6.81
C GLY A 76 5.51 -3.78 5.97
N VAL A 77 5.28 -5.01 6.47
CA VAL A 77 5.53 -6.24 5.70
C VAL A 77 4.50 -6.41 4.61
N ILE A 78 3.20 -6.16 4.90
CA ILE A 78 2.12 -6.15 3.90
C ILE A 78 2.46 -5.17 2.78
N ALA A 79 2.75 -3.90 3.13
CA ALA A 79 3.05 -2.87 2.13
C ALA A 79 4.28 -3.25 1.28
N PHE A 80 5.31 -3.85 1.88
CA PHE A 80 6.49 -4.29 1.14
C PHE A 80 6.19 -5.51 0.26
N SER A 81 5.37 -6.45 0.72
CA SER A 81 4.90 -7.60 -0.05
C SER A 81 4.11 -7.16 -1.28
N ASP A 82 3.16 -6.26 -1.11
CA ASP A 82 2.34 -5.73 -2.19
C ASP A 82 3.18 -4.95 -3.22
N LEU A 83 4.17 -4.17 -2.77
CA LEU A 83 5.12 -3.50 -3.66
C LEU A 83 5.83 -4.50 -4.57
N LEU A 84 6.37 -5.58 -4.02
CA LEU A 84 7.10 -6.58 -4.81
C LEU A 84 6.19 -7.34 -5.78
N LEU A 85 4.97 -7.67 -5.35
CA LEU A 85 3.97 -8.30 -6.24
C LEU A 85 3.61 -7.37 -7.40
N TYR A 86 3.40 -6.08 -7.10
CA TYR A 86 3.08 -5.10 -8.14
C TYR A 86 4.23 -4.97 -9.15
N LEU A 87 5.47 -4.83 -8.68
CA LEU A 87 6.64 -4.78 -9.56
C LEU A 87 6.76 -6.04 -10.44
N GLY A 88 6.54 -7.22 -9.87
CA GLY A 88 6.53 -8.49 -10.60
C GLY A 88 5.39 -8.59 -11.61
N SER A 89 4.22 -8.02 -11.33
CA SER A 89 3.10 -7.98 -12.28
C SER A 89 3.35 -7.02 -13.45
N CYS A 90 4.13 -5.97 -13.23
CA CYS A 90 4.50 -5.01 -14.27
C CYS A 90 5.61 -5.53 -15.18
N ASP A 91 6.56 -6.28 -14.61
CA ASP A 91 7.73 -6.79 -15.31
C ASP A 91 8.12 -8.16 -14.72
N SER A 92 7.99 -9.21 -15.52
CA SER A 92 8.30 -10.59 -15.10
C SER A 92 9.75 -10.75 -14.61
N ASN A 93 10.69 -9.92 -15.09
CA ASN A 93 12.07 -9.91 -14.59
C ASN A 93 12.17 -9.39 -13.14
N LYS A 94 11.09 -8.85 -12.58
CA LYS A 94 11.00 -8.41 -11.19
C LYS A 94 10.27 -9.41 -10.27
N ILE A 95 9.91 -10.56 -10.78
CA ILE A 95 9.44 -11.68 -9.96
C ILE A 95 10.64 -12.20 -9.16
N THR A 96 10.50 -12.25 -7.83
CA THR A 96 11.53 -12.78 -6.94
C THR A 96 11.27 -14.23 -6.58
N SER A 97 12.31 -14.92 -6.10
CA SER A 97 12.15 -16.30 -5.59
C SER A 97 11.09 -16.40 -4.47
N GLU A 98 10.92 -15.32 -3.70
CA GLU A 98 9.90 -15.23 -2.66
C GLU A 98 8.49 -15.10 -3.25
N SER A 99 8.33 -14.34 -4.35
CA SER A 99 7.02 -14.06 -4.98
C SER A 99 6.61 -15.10 -6.03
N GLU A 100 7.55 -15.85 -6.58
CA GLU A 100 7.31 -16.82 -7.65
C GLU A 100 6.21 -17.82 -7.29
N SER A 101 6.23 -18.34 -6.08
CA SER A 101 5.23 -19.30 -5.62
C SER A 101 3.82 -18.71 -5.50
N TYR A 102 3.70 -17.39 -5.28
CA TYR A 102 2.42 -16.71 -5.22
C TYR A 102 1.90 -16.40 -6.63
N VAL A 103 2.76 -15.87 -7.49
CA VAL A 103 2.41 -15.51 -8.89
C VAL A 103 1.96 -16.74 -9.68
N ASN A 104 2.55 -17.91 -9.42
CA ASN A 104 2.24 -19.17 -10.11
C ASN A 104 1.06 -19.94 -9.49
N ARG A 105 0.42 -19.43 -8.42
CA ARG A 105 -0.74 -20.06 -7.77
C ARG A 105 -1.97 -19.16 -7.86
N ILE A 106 -3.14 -19.75 -7.57
CA ILE A 106 -4.39 -19.00 -7.42
C ILE A 106 -4.20 -17.93 -6.34
N ASN A 107 -4.49 -16.68 -6.67
CA ASN A 107 -4.31 -15.48 -5.82
C ASN A 107 -5.18 -15.48 -4.56
N GLY A 108 -5.08 -16.50 -3.71
CA GLY A 108 -5.88 -16.69 -2.52
C GLY A 108 -5.16 -16.28 -1.22
N GLU A 109 -5.96 -16.07 -0.19
CA GLU A 109 -5.51 -15.69 1.17
C GLU A 109 -4.38 -16.59 1.70
N ASN A 110 -4.50 -17.91 1.55
CA ASN A 110 -3.49 -18.84 2.06
C ASN A 110 -2.16 -18.72 1.30
N ALA A 111 -2.21 -18.60 -0.03
CA ALA A 111 -1.00 -18.39 -0.82
C ALA A 111 -0.34 -17.05 -0.49
N TYR A 112 -1.14 -15.99 -0.24
CA TYR A 112 -0.62 -14.71 0.20
C TYR A 112 0.04 -14.79 1.59
N LYS A 113 -0.53 -15.55 2.53
CA LYS A 113 0.06 -15.78 3.86
C LYS A 113 1.41 -16.49 3.78
N GLU A 114 1.53 -17.51 2.92
CA GLU A 114 2.81 -18.19 2.69
C GLU A 114 3.85 -17.24 2.10
N TYR A 115 3.48 -16.46 1.09
CA TYR A 115 4.32 -15.44 0.49
C TYR A 115 4.73 -14.38 1.52
N TYR A 116 3.78 -13.82 2.26
CA TYR A 116 4.05 -12.86 3.34
C TYR A 116 5.07 -13.40 4.34
N ASN A 117 4.96 -14.67 4.76
CA ASN A 117 5.90 -15.27 5.70
C ASN A 117 7.32 -15.28 5.15
N ARG A 118 7.52 -15.57 3.88
CA ARG A 118 8.85 -15.49 3.22
C ARG A 118 9.39 -14.06 3.23
N ILE A 119 8.55 -13.07 2.94
CA ILE A 119 8.94 -11.66 3.02
C ILE A 119 9.22 -11.23 4.46
N TYR A 120 8.42 -11.69 5.42
CA TYR A 120 8.64 -11.46 6.85
C TYR A 120 10.02 -11.95 7.30
N ASP A 121 10.41 -13.16 6.90
CA ASP A 121 11.73 -13.75 7.20
C ASP A 121 12.84 -13.00 6.47
N PHE A 122 12.65 -12.68 5.18
CA PHE A 122 13.59 -11.86 4.42
C PHE A 122 13.86 -10.50 5.06
N LEU A 123 12.82 -9.85 5.59
CA LEU A 123 12.93 -8.60 6.32
C LEU A 123 13.56 -8.77 7.71
N GLY A 124 13.68 -10.00 8.21
CA GLY A 124 14.18 -10.32 9.57
C GLY A 124 13.16 -9.98 10.64
N GLY A 125 11.88 -10.24 10.34
CA GLY A 125 10.75 -10.04 11.23
C GLY A 125 10.45 -8.59 11.58
N VAL A 126 9.48 -8.42 12.48
CA VAL A 126 9.05 -7.12 13.02
C VAL A 126 9.36 -7.00 14.52
N SER A 127 9.64 -5.79 14.97
CA SER A 127 9.76 -5.50 16.40
C SER A 127 8.41 -5.66 17.11
N LYS A 128 8.42 -6.20 18.34
CA LYS A 128 7.22 -6.31 19.17
C LYS A 128 6.57 -4.97 19.53
N ARG A 129 7.33 -3.86 19.44
CA ARG A 129 6.88 -2.54 19.89
C ARG A 129 6.70 -1.53 18.77
N SER A 130 7.40 -1.66 17.65
CA SER A 130 7.50 -0.61 16.63
C SER A 130 7.35 -1.11 15.19
N GLY A 131 7.00 -2.37 14.97
CA GLY A 131 6.92 -2.92 13.62
C GLY A 131 8.29 -2.96 12.93
N ILE A 132 8.35 -2.47 11.70
CA ILE A 132 9.58 -2.36 10.90
C ILE A 132 9.87 -0.87 10.59
N SER A 133 11.13 -0.44 10.61
CA SER A 133 11.48 0.93 10.25
C SER A 133 11.54 1.13 8.73
N GLY A 134 11.19 2.33 8.26
CA GLY A 134 11.27 2.66 6.83
C GLY A 134 12.69 2.59 6.27
N ILE A 135 13.69 2.95 7.07
CA ILE A 135 15.12 2.80 6.70
C ILE A 135 15.44 1.31 6.44
N LYS A 136 14.96 0.41 7.31
CA LYS A 136 15.15 -1.04 7.12
C LYS A 136 14.46 -1.52 5.84
N LEU A 137 13.26 -1.01 5.52
CA LEU A 137 12.58 -1.31 4.26
C LEU A 137 13.42 -0.88 3.06
N ALA A 138 13.96 0.34 3.06
CA ALA A 138 14.82 0.85 1.98
C ALA A 138 16.11 0.00 1.83
N MET A 139 16.76 -0.36 2.94
CA MET A 139 17.94 -1.22 2.93
C MET A 139 17.63 -2.61 2.35
N ARG A 140 16.51 -3.21 2.75
CA ARG A 140 16.08 -4.53 2.26
C ARG A 140 15.69 -4.49 0.79
N PHE A 141 14.97 -3.44 0.36
CA PHE A 141 14.69 -3.21 -1.05
C PHE A 141 15.98 -3.14 -1.87
N ASN A 142 16.97 -2.35 -1.44
CA ASN A 142 18.24 -2.22 -2.12
C ASN A 142 19.05 -3.52 -2.16
N ARG A 143 18.96 -4.33 -1.10
CA ARG A 143 19.59 -5.67 -1.09
C ARG A 143 18.93 -6.57 -2.14
N LEU A 144 17.60 -6.58 -2.21
CA LEU A 144 16.81 -7.36 -3.15
C LEU A 144 17.11 -6.91 -4.58
N SER A 145 16.96 -5.61 -4.86
CA SER A 145 17.20 -5.03 -6.19
C SER A 145 18.61 -5.32 -6.73
N ARG A 146 19.63 -5.33 -5.85
CA ARG A 146 21.00 -5.73 -6.23
C ARG A 146 21.11 -7.23 -6.52
N ARG A 147 20.46 -8.08 -5.71
CA ARG A 147 20.46 -9.55 -5.90
C ARG A 147 19.81 -9.90 -7.24
N GLU A 148 18.69 -9.28 -7.53
CA GLU A 148 17.87 -9.53 -8.73
C GLU A 148 18.29 -8.65 -9.94
N LYS A 149 19.29 -7.77 -9.77
CA LYS A 149 19.82 -6.88 -10.83
C LYS A 149 18.76 -5.96 -11.48
N TRP A 150 17.80 -5.46 -10.69
CA TRP A 150 16.71 -4.60 -11.20
C TRP A 150 17.17 -3.20 -11.63
N GLY A 151 18.35 -2.75 -11.20
CA GLY A 151 18.81 -1.37 -11.43
C GLY A 151 18.08 -0.30 -10.62
N LEU A 152 17.13 -0.69 -9.77
CA LEU A 152 16.34 0.21 -8.93
C LEU A 152 17.04 0.49 -7.60
N ARG A 153 16.84 1.70 -7.06
CA ARG A 153 17.34 2.10 -5.74
C ARG A 153 16.23 2.69 -4.89
N GLY A 154 16.06 2.15 -3.69
CA GLY A 154 15.14 2.63 -2.69
C GLY A 154 15.82 3.56 -1.68
N PHE A 155 15.15 4.65 -1.33
CA PHE A 155 15.58 5.62 -0.33
C PHE A 155 14.44 5.89 0.64
N TRP A 156 14.76 6.02 1.92
CA TRP A 156 13.79 6.54 2.86
C TRP A 156 13.79 8.07 2.80
N GLY A 157 12.63 8.68 2.63
CA GLY A 157 12.52 10.13 2.61
C GLY A 157 12.82 10.75 3.98
N ILE A 158 13.40 11.94 3.99
CA ILE A 158 13.75 12.68 5.21
C ILE A 158 13.18 14.11 5.23
N SER A 159 12.37 14.48 4.25
CA SER A 159 11.83 15.82 4.14
C SER A 159 10.38 15.81 3.64
N ALA A 160 9.51 16.54 4.33
CA ALA A 160 8.13 16.75 3.91
C ALA A 160 8.01 17.55 2.60
N ARG A 161 8.94 18.50 2.35
CA ARG A 161 8.87 19.41 1.18
C ARG A 161 8.84 18.70 -0.16
N LYS A 162 9.54 17.57 -0.28
CA LYS A 162 9.65 16.81 -1.53
C LYS A 162 8.74 15.59 -1.57
N LEU A 163 7.98 15.33 -0.52
CA LEU A 163 7.24 14.08 -0.40
C LEU A 163 6.17 13.99 -1.50
N TYR A 164 5.33 15.00 -1.63
CA TYR A 164 4.25 15.02 -2.62
C TYR A 164 4.78 14.83 -4.05
N GLY A 165 5.74 15.65 -4.48
CA GLY A 165 6.32 15.52 -5.81
C GLY A 165 7.02 14.18 -6.07
N ARG A 166 7.56 13.52 -5.02
CA ARG A 166 8.10 12.17 -5.14
C ARG A 166 7.00 11.11 -5.31
N VAL A 167 5.86 11.29 -4.65
CA VAL A 167 4.70 10.43 -4.87
C VAL A 167 4.22 10.57 -6.31
N GLU A 168 4.07 11.81 -6.81
CA GLU A 168 3.72 12.07 -8.21
C GLU A 168 4.72 11.43 -9.18
N GLU A 169 6.03 11.61 -8.94
CA GLU A 169 7.09 11.02 -9.77
C GLU A 169 7.01 9.49 -9.80
N MET A 170 6.80 8.84 -8.64
CA MET A 170 6.72 7.38 -8.58
C MET A 170 5.48 6.85 -9.29
N LEU A 171 4.30 7.43 -9.03
CA LEU A 171 3.06 6.99 -9.67
C LEU A 171 3.10 7.20 -11.19
N SER A 172 3.69 8.32 -11.68
CA SER A 172 3.86 8.54 -13.12
C SER A 172 4.78 7.50 -13.79
N LYS A 173 5.69 6.90 -13.01
CA LYS A 173 6.55 5.79 -13.43
C LYS A 173 5.95 4.40 -13.15
N ASP A 174 4.66 4.35 -12.82
CA ASP A 174 3.96 3.11 -12.48
C ASP A 174 4.56 2.38 -11.26
N LEU A 175 4.96 3.14 -10.24
CA LEU A 175 5.53 2.62 -9.00
C LEU A 175 4.62 2.99 -7.83
N PRO A 176 4.03 2.02 -7.11
CA PRO A 176 3.26 2.29 -5.90
C PRO A 176 4.17 2.76 -4.77
N VAL A 177 3.62 3.53 -3.83
CA VAL A 177 4.42 4.24 -2.83
C VAL A 177 4.07 3.78 -1.42
N ILE A 178 5.04 3.23 -0.68
CA ILE A 178 4.86 2.92 0.74
C ILE A 178 4.95 4.22 1.54
N LEU A 179 3.86 4.55 2.25
CA LEU A 179 3.77 5.69 3.16
C LEU A 179 3.74 5.20 4.62
N CYS A 180 4.52 5.83 5.50
CA CYS A 180 4.50 5.59 6.94
C CYS A 180 3.76 6.69 7.69
N ILE A 181 2.84 6.31 8.55
CA ILE A 181 2.17 7.17 9.52
C ILE A 181 2.72 6.81 10.90
N PRO A 182 3.74 7.51 11.43
CA PRO A 182 4.38 7.13 12.68
C PRO A 182 3.60 7.64 13.89
N MET A 183 3.57 6.85 14.96
CA MET A 183 2.90 7.19 16.22
C MET A 183 3.37 8.52 16.82
N ILE A 184 4.61 8.91 16.56
CA ILE A 184 5.20 10.15 17.11
C ILE A 184 4.47 11.43 16.66
N LEU A 185 3.71 11.38 15.56
CA LEU A 185 2.88 12.49 15.12
C LEU A 185 1.77 12.83 16.14
N PHE A 186 1.39 11.86 16.97
CA PHE A 186 0.24 11.90 17.88
C PHE A 186 0.62 11.76 19.36
N SER A 187 1.91 11.96 19.70
CA SER A 187 2.48 11.62 21.01
C SER A 187 1.87 12.38 22.19
N LYS A 188 1.23 13.55 21.96
CA LYS A 188 0.61 14.36 23.00
C LYS A 188 -0.86 14.02 23.26
N ASN A 189 -1.51 13.37 22.30
CA ASN A 189 -2.93 13.00 22.42
C ASN A 189 -3.16 11.66 21.68
N LYS A 190 -3.14 10.55 22.40
CA LYS A 190 -3.35 9.21 21.85
C LYS A 190 -4.70 8.99 21.15
N LYS A 191 -5.64 9.94 21.33
CA LYS A 191 -6.95 9.95 20.66
C LYS A 191 -6.90 10.62 19.29
N GLU A 192 -5.83 11.37 18.98
CA GLU A 192 -5.62 11.97 17.68
C GLU A 192 -4.97 10.94 16.75
N GLY A 193 -5.43 10.86 15.53
CA GLY A 193 -4.87 10.05 14.46
C GLY A 193 -5.08 10.73 13.13
N LEU A 194 -4.37 10.28 12.10
CA LEU A 194 -4.63 10.72 10.74
C LEU A 194 -5.98 10.17 10.29
N PRO A 195 -6.92 11.02 9.84
CA PRO A 195 -8.19 10.53 9.31
C PRO A 195 -7.98 9.72 8.03
N PHE A 196 -8.65 8.58 7.93
CA PHE A 196 -8.85 7.85 6.70
C PHE A 196 -10.30 8.04 6.26
N TYR A 197 -10.46 8.34 4.99
CA TYR A 197 -11.76 8.62 4.38
C TYR A 197 -12.16 7.48 3.44
N ARG A 198 -13.45 7.38 3.18
CA ARG A 198 -14.05 6.60 2.10
C ARG A 198 -14.90 7.48 1.22
N MET A 199 -15.03 7.09 -0.04
CA MET A 199 -15.98 7.71 -0.94
C MET A 199 -17.35 7.08 -0.70
N GLU A 200 -18.30 7.85 -0.20
CA GLU A 200 -19.69 7.45 0.01
C GLU A 200 -20.62 8.50 -0.61
N ASN A 201 -21.46 8.08 -1.54
CA ASN A 201 -22.38 8.98 -2.26
C ASN A 201 -21.67 10.20 -2.89
N GLY A 202 -20.49 9.99 -3.48
CA GLY A 202 -19.69 11.04 -4.12
C GLY A 202 -18.98 12.02 -3.18
N LYS A 203 -19.00 11.78 -1.85
CA LYS A 203 -18.37 12.63 -0.85
C LYS A 203 -17.36 11.85 -0.01
N MET A 204 -16.27 12.54 0.38
CA MET A 204 -15.27 11.99 1.30
C MET A 204 -15.82 11.95 2.72
N GLN A 205 -16.13 10.76 3.23
CA GLN A 205 -16.58 10.57 4.61
C GLN A 205 -15.48 9.95 5.45
N LYS A 206 -15.27 10.49 6.65
CA LYS A 206 -14.29 9.96 7.60
C LYS A 206 -14.71 8.57 8.08
N ALA A 207 -13.90 7.57 7.74
CA ALA A 207 -14.15 6.18 8.10
C ALA A 207 -13.50 5.78 9.43
N THR A 208 -12.26 6.23 9.66
CA THR A 208 -11.49 5.90 10.88
C THR A 208 -10.34 6.89 11.09
N THR A 209 -9.60 6.74 12.19
CA THR A 209 -8.35 7.45 12.44
C THR A 209 -7.23 6.47 12.76
N VAL A 210 -6.01 6.78 12.31
CA VAL A 210 -4.85 5.89 12.40
C VAL A 210 -3.67 6.62 13.00
N SER A 211 -3.04 6.04 14.03
CA SER A 211 -1.92 6.64 14.74
C SER A 211 -0.56 6.00 14.49
N ALA A 212 -0.52 4.80 13.92
CA ALA A 212 0.72 4.10 13.58
C ALA A 212 0.44 3.06 12.49
N HIS A 213 0.88 3.33 11.25
CA HIS A 213 0.57 2.43 10.16
C HIS A 213 1.49 2.61 8.95
N TYR A 214 1.62 1.57 8.14
CA TYR A 214 2.13 1.64 6.78
C TYR A 214 0.98 1.38 5.81
N VAL A 215 0.91 2.18 4.76
CA VAL A 215 -0.09 2.06 3.69
C VAL A 215 0.59 2.14 2.32
N MET A 216 -0.11 1.68 1.28
CA MET A 216 0.36 1.80 -0.08
C MET A 216 -0.45 2.87 -0.81
N ILE A 217 0.21 3.89 -1.35
CA ILE A 217 -0.41 4.89 -2.23
C ILE A 217 -0.43 4.33 -3.66
N THR A 218 -1.58 4.42 -4.31
CA THR A 218 -1.83 3.87 -5.65
C THR A 218 -2.27 4.93 -6.66
N GLU A 219 -2.83 6.05 -6.20
CA GLU A 219 -3.35 7.12 -7.05
C GLU A 219 -3.38 8.46 -6.27
N ILE A 220 -3.38 9.57 -6.99
CA ILE A 220 -3.69 10.90 -6.45
C ILE A 220 -5.00 11.36 -7.08
N VAL A 221 -5.94 11.79 -6.23
CA VAL A 221 -7.22 12.37 -6.66
C VAL A 221 -7.42 13.75 -6.01
N GLU A 222 -8.25 14.58 -6.59
CA GLU A 222 -8.69 15.84 -5.98
C GLU A 222 -10.14 15.75 -5.56
N GLU A 223 -10.44 16.27 -4.39
CA GLU A 223 -11.82 16.49 -3.98
C GLU A 223 -12.38 17.70 -4.75
N ARG A 224 -13.53 17.53 -5.42
CA ARG A 224 -14.11 18.55 -6.30
C ARG A 224 -14.44 19.87 -5.58
N GLU A 225 -14.98 19.77 -4.36
CA GLU A 225 -15.45 20.94 -3.62
C GLU A 225 -14.29 21.78 -3.06
N SER A 226 -13.23 21.15 -2.53
CA SER A 226 -12.12 21.84 -1.86
C SER A 226 -10.87 21.98 -2.71
N GLY A 227 -10.77 21.28 -3.83
CA GLY A 227 -9.54 21.15 -4.61
C GLY A 227 -8.38 20.54 -3.82
N SER A 228 -8.67 19.90 -2.69
CA SER A 228 -7.65 19.28 -1.85
C SER A 228 -7.19 17.96 -2.45
N PRO A 229 -5.88 17.71 -2.55
CA PRO A 229 -5.36 16.45 -3.02
C PRO A 229 -5.50 15.36 -1.96
N PHE A 230 -5.98 14.20 -2.38
CA PHE A 230 -6.05 12.97 -1.59
C PHE A 230 -5.19 11.90 -2.23
N PHE A 231 -4.52 11.13 -1.40
CA PHE A 231 -3.90 9.87 -1.80
C PHE A 231 -4.92 8.75 -1.68
N VAL A 232 -5.15 8.02 -2.76
CA VAL A 232 -5.84 6.74 -2.73
C VAL A 232 -4.87 5.72 -2.15
N ILE A 233 -5.26 5.02 -1.11
CA ILE A 233 -4.39 4.10 -0.38
C ILE A 233 -5.01 2.72 -0.22
N SER A 234 -4.15 1.71 -0.21
CA SER A 234 -4.48 0.36 0.24
C SER A 234 -4.13 0.20 1.72
N SER A 235 -5.09 -0.25 2.50
CA SER A 235 -4.95 -0.54 3.93
C SER A 235 -5.99 -1.57 4.39
N TRP A 236 -5.57 -2.59 5.16
CA TRP A 236 -6.43 -3.67 5.66
C TRP A 236 -7.28 -4.34 4.57
N GLY A 237 -6.69 -4.50 3.38
CA GLY A 237 -7.35 -5.10 2.24
C GLY A 237 -8.49 -4.27 1.64
N LYS A 238 -8.54 -2.96 1.92
CA LYS A 238 -9.58 -2.02 1.46
C LYS A 238 -8.96 -0.74 0.92
N GLU A 239 -9.71 -0.09 0.04
CA GLU A 239 -9.38 1.26 -0.44
C GLU A 239 -9.82 2.31 0.58
N TYR A 240 -8.93 3.26 0.84
CA TYR A 240 -9.19 4.46 1.64
C TYR A 240 -8.55 5.67 0.97
N TYR A 241 -8.85 6.85 1.51
CA TYR A 241 -8.32 8.13 1.06
C TYR A 241 -7.68 8.87 2.23
N VAL A 242 -6.52 9.46 1.98
CA VAL A 242 -5.77 10.29 2.95
C VAL A 242 -5.60 11.68 2.39
N ASN A 243 -6.09 12.69 3.10
CA ASN A 243 -5.87 14.08 2.72
C ASN A 243 -4.40 14.44 2.88
N TRP A 244 -3.76 14.86 1.79
CA TRP A 244 -2.35 15.24 1.80
C TRP A 244 -2.04 16.40 2.74
N LYS A 245 -2.90 17.45 2.75
CA LYS A 245 -2.67 18.65 3.58
C LYS A 245 -2.76 18.32 5.07
N GLU A 246 -3.67 17.43 5.47
CA GLU A 246 -3.75 16.95 6.85
C GLU A 246 -2.50 16.18 7.24
N TYR A 247 -2.05 15.25 6.39
CA TYR A 247 -0.83 14.48 6.63
C TYR A 247 0.41 15.39 6.70
N GLU A 248 0.57 16.31 5.75
CA GLU A 248 1.68 17.28 5.73
C GLU A 248 1.69 18.15 6.98
N THR A 249 0.54 18.65 7.40
CA THR A 249 0.39 19.47 8.62
C THR A 249 0.83 18.68 9.85
N MET A 250 0.42 17.44 9.98
CA MET A 250 0.81 16.57 11.09
C MET A 250 2.32 16.29 11.09
N MET A 251 2.90 15.99 9.94
CA MET A 251 4.35 15.79 9.81
C MET A 251 5.16 17.01 10.26
N ARG A 252 4.72 18.21 9.86
CA ARG A 252 5.42 19.47 10.14
C ARG A 252 5.38 19.88 11.62
N ARG A 253 4.46 19.33 12.41
CA ARG A 253 4.37 19.60 13.87
C ARG A 253 5.58 19.08 14.64
N ASN A 254 6.33 18.12 14.11
CA ASN A 254 7.44 17.47 14.80
C ASN A 254 8.57 17.14 13.80
N PHE A 255 9.80 17.60 14.12
CA PHE A 255 10.97 17.30 13.28
C PHE A 255 11.18 15.80 13.07
N LEU A 256 11.06 14.99 14.13
CA LEU A 256 11.15 13.54 14.01
C LEU A 256 10.02 12.95 13.16
N GLY A 257 8.84 13.60 13.15
CA GLY A 257 7.72 13.25 12.28
C GLY A 257 8.09 13.31 10.80
N THR A 258 8.89 14.29 10.39
CA THR A 258 9.32 14.42 8.98
C THR A 258 10.32 13.34 8.54
N ILE A 259 11.03 12.74 9.50
CA ILE A 259 12.00 11.66 9.23
C ILE A 259 11.32 10.29 9.30
N LEU A 260 10.50 10.06 10.33
CA LEU A 260 9.85 8.77 10.58
C LEU A 260 8.58 8.60 9.74
N GLY A 261 7.79 9.69 9.57
CA GLY A 261 6.63 9.75 8.69
C GLY A 261 7.05 10.18 7.30
N ASN A 262 7.38 9.25 6.46
CA ASN A 262 7.82 9.55 5.10
C ASN A 262 7.52 8.34 4.19
N ILE A 263 8.10 8.32 3.02
CA ILE A 263 7.88 7.31 1.99
C ILE A 263 9.14 6.51 1.68
N LEU A 264 8.94 5.28 1.23
CA LEU A 264 9.96 4.56 0.48
C LEU A 264 9.93 5.11 -0.96
N TYR A 265 10.93 5.91 -1.31
CA TYR A 265 11.11 6.48 -2.65
C TYR A 265 12.02 5.58 -3.48
N ILE A 266 11.55 5.19 -4.67
CA ILE A 266 12.25 4.29 -5.60
C ILE A 266 12.57 5.04 -6.90
N ARG A 267 13.76 4.86 -7.40
CA ARG A 267 14.20 5.40 -8.70
C ARG A 267 15.21 4.48 -9.37
#